data_c8b7f914cc158d0afe8f4394f5cac0ee
#
_entry.id   c8b7f914cc158d0afe8f4394f5cac0ee
#
_cell.length_a   1.000
_cell.length_b   1.000
_cell.length_c   1.000
_cell.angle_alpha   90.00
_cell.angle_beta   90.00
_cell.angle_gamma   90.00
#
_symmetry.space_group_name_H-M   'P 1'
#
loop_
_entity.id
_entity.type
_entity.pdbx_description
1 polymer ?
#
loop_
_entity_poly.entity_id
_entity_poly.type
_entity_poly.pdbx_seq_one_letter_code
_entity_poly.pdbx_strand_id
1 'polypeptide(L)'
;EDGKGDAYFATNVDELTQAFKDIFKKIQSFNSTGNAPLVSPPIEGQEGGVYVPNFVPRIERQWYGHLYKYKLDANGAMSESPEWDAASKLDAKSYSARNVFTVNWKGGSWKLDFEESEASTLAPMLGLTEDQAPKFIKWALGSDEWDEATGSERYKLGDIYHSGLVEIGPPRGNDPHGNYWTFKENNAGREKLVYVQANDGMLHAFK
;
A
#
# COMPACT_ATOMS: atom_id res chain seq x y z
N GLU A 1 -5.46 -27.67 12.42
CA GLU A 1 -4.51 -27.82 11.26
C GLU A 1 -3.62 -29.00 11.56
N ASP A 2 -3.77 -30.08 10.79
CA ASP A 2 -3.15 -31.39 11.06
C ASP A 2 -1.71 -31.53 10.50
N GLY A 3 -1.17 -30.45 9.93
CA GLY A 3 0.18 -30.42 9.37
C GLY A 3 0.41 -31.33 8.15
N LYS A 4 -0.66 -31.88 7.57
CA LYS A 4 -0.57 -32.72 6.38
C LYS A 4 -0.54 -31.86 5.13
N GLY A 5 0.60 -31.84 4.44
CA GLY A 5 0.70 -31.26 3.11
C GLY A 5 0.05 -32.16 2.06
N ASP A 6 -0.56 -31.58 1.04
CA ASP A 6 -1.00 -32.33 -0.12
C ASP A 6 0.19 -32.66 -1.02
N ALA A 7 0.27 -33.91 -1.47
CA ALA A 7 1.26 -34.34 -2.45
C ALA A 7 0.67 -34.20 -3.87
N TYR A 8 1.40 -33.53 -4.73
CA TYR A 8 1.05 -33.34 -6.14
C TYR A 8 1.98 -34.19 -7.01
N PHE A 9 1.42 -35.06 -7.82
CA PHE A 9 2.16 -35.91 -8.74
C PHE A 9 1.87 -35.45 -10.17
N ALA A 10 2.88 -35.21 -10.97
CA ALA A 10 2.76 -34.84 -12.36
C ALA A 10 3.69 -35.71 -13.21
N THR A 11 3.14 -36.33 -14.25
CA THR A 11 3.89 -37.21 -15.16
C THR A 11 4.20 -36.55 -16.51
N ASN A 12 3.57 -35.40 -16.78
CA ASN A 12 3.77 -34.60 -17.97
C ASN A 12 3.63 -33.09 -17.67
N VAL A 13 3.93 -32.24 -18.65
CA VAL A 13 3.92 -30.77 -18.51
C VAL A 13 2.53 -30.21 -18.18
N ASP A 14 1.48 -30.81 -18.76
CA ASP A 14 0.12 -30.34 -18.56
C ASP A 14 -0.36 -30.64 -17.12
N GLU A 15 -0.07 -31.83 -16.62
CA GLU A 15 -0.34 -32.20 -15.23
C GLU A 15 0.45 -31.34 -14.25
N LEU A 16 1.71 -31.05 -14.56
CA LEU A 16 2.54 -30.15 -13.76
C LEU A 16 1.96 -28.74 -13.72
N THR A 17 1.56 -28.23 -14.87
CA THR A 17 0.93 -26.91 -14.98
C THR A 17 -0.39 -26.87 -14.19
N GLN A 18 -1.19 -27.94 -14.27
CA GLN A 18 -2.44 -28.02 -13.50
C GLN A 18 -2.18 -28.10 -12.00
N ALA A 19 -1.19 -28.89 -11.56
CA ALA A 19 -0.78 -28.97 -10.15
C ALA A 19 -0.35 -27.62 -9.61
N PHE A 20 0.44 -26.85 -10.36
CA PHE A 20 0.80 -25.48 -9.97
C PHE A 20 -0.42 -24.57 -9.88
N LYS A 21 -1.35 -24.62 -10.84
CA LYS A 21 -2.59 -23.84 -10.78
C LYS A 21 -3.43 -24.17 -9.54
N ASP A 22 -3.51 -25.44 -9.16
CA ASP A 22 -4.27 -25.88 -8.00
C ASP A 22 -3.58 -25.47 -6.69
N ILE A 23 -2.26 -25.57 -6.62
CA ILE A 23 -1.47 -25.04 -5.50
C ILE A 23 -1.68 -23.51 -5.36
N PHE A 24 -1.61 -22.78 -6.46
CA PHE A 24 -1.83 -21.33 -6.43
C PHE A 24 -3.26 -20.96 -6.02
N LYS A 25 -4.29 -21.68 -6.51
CA LYS A 25 -5.68 -21.49 -6.05
C LYS A 25 -5.81 -21.72 -4.54
N LYS A 26 -5.12 -22.72 -4.02
CA LYS A 26 -5.13 -23.02 -2.60
C LYS A 26 -4.42 -21.92 -1.80
N ILE A 27 -3.27 -21.41 -2.28
CA ILE A 27 -2.56 -20.28 -1.69
C ILE A 27 -3.44 -19.02 -1.71
N GLN A 28 -4.19 -18.76 -2.80
CA GLN A 28 -5.10 -17.63 -2.90
C GLN A 28 -6.27 -17.69 -1.90
N SER A 29 -6.61 -18.87 -1.39
CA SER A 29 -7.63 -19.01 -0.34
C SER A 29 -7.12 -18.60 1.05
N PHE A 30 -5.81 -18.42 1.21
CA PHE A 30 -5.20 -17.96 2.45
C PHE A 30 -4.84 -16.48 2.32
N ASN A 31 -5.38 -15.68 3.20
CA ASN A 31 -4.87 -14.33 3.41
C ASN A 31 -3.47 -14.45 4.02
N SER A 32 -2.45 -13.99 3.30
CA SER A 32 -1.07 -14.09 3.74
C SER A 32 -0.58 -12.76 4.29
N THR A 33 0.11 -12.79 5.41
CA THR A 33 0.82 -11.64 5.96
C THR A 33 2.31 -11.92 5.95
N GLY A 34 3.07 -11.04 5.28
CA GLY A 34 4.53 -11.13 5.22
C GLY A 34 5.24 -10.26 6.24
N ASN A 35 4.50 -9.43 6.97
CA ASN A 35 5.05 -8.42 7.86
C ASN A 35 4.38 -8.44 9.25
N ALA A 36 5.12 -7.98 10.25
CA ALA A 36 4.59 -7.82 11.59
C ALA A 36 3.53 -6.70 11.63
N PRO A 37 2.46 -6.88 12.40
CA PRO A 37 1.51 -5.82 12.69
C PRO A 37 2.17 -4.63 13.40
N LEU A 38 1.67 -3.42 13.13
CA LEU A 38 2.05 -2.22 13.86
C LEU A 38 1.00 -1.91 14.92
N VAL A 39 1.39 -1.86 16.18
CA VAL A 39 0.55 -1.40 17.27
C VAL A 39 0.74 0.10 17.48
N SER A 40 -0.33 0.87 17.32
CA SER A 40 -0.39 2.30 17.58
C SER A 40 -1.12 2.54 18.89
N PRO A 41 -0.44 2.93 19.98
CA PRO A 41 -1.12 3.25 21.23
C PRO A 41 -1.98 4.52 21.08
N PRO A 42 -3.06 4.63 21.86
CA PRO A 42 -3.85 5.85 21.88
C PRO A 42 -3.02 7.03 22.41
N ILE A 43 -3.30 8.20 21.89
CA ILE A 43 -2.79 9.47 22.41
C ILE A 43 -3.97 10.43 22.59
N GLU A 44 -3.79 11.48 23.39
CA GLU A 44 -4.83 12.46 23.65
C GLU A 44 -5.42 13.00 22.33
N GLY A 45 -6.73 12.85 22.19
CA GLY A 45 -7.48 13.26 21.00
C GLY A 45 -7.34 12.35 19.77
N GLN A 46 -6.62 11.22 19.86
CA GLN A 46 -6.47 10.28 18.74
C GLN A 46 -6.53 8.83 19.21
N GLU A 47 -7.41 8.05 18.60
CA GLU A 47 -7.55 6.62 18.91
C GLU A 47 -6.30 5.83 18.50
N GLY A 48 -5.99 4.80 19.29
CA GLY A 48 -5.00 3.80 18.94
C GLY A 48 -5.58 2.70 18.06
N GLY A 49 -4.74 1.80 17.59
CA GLY A 49 -5.19 0.64 16.82
C GLY A 49 -4.07 -0.31 16.47
N VAL A 50 -4.44 -1.38 15.80
CA VAL A 50 -3.48 -2.35 15.23
C VAL A 50 -3.62 -2.31 13.72
N TYR A 51 -2.53 -2.07 13.04
CA TYR A 51 -2.46 -2.12 11.59
C TYR A 51 -1.86 -3.44 11.15
N VAL A 52 -2.60 -4.18 10.33
CA VAL A 52 -2.22 -5.52 9.86
C VAL A 52 -2.08 -5.50 8.34
N PRO A 53 -0.86 -5.56 7.81
CA PRO A 53 -0.64 -5.70 6.38
C PRO A 53 -0.99 -7.13 5.97
N ASN A 54 -1.57 -7.24 4.78
CA ASN A 54 -1.98 -8.51 4.22
C ASN A 54 -1.86 -8.46 2.70
N PHE A 55 -1.85 -9.61 2.02
CA PHE A 55 -1.91 -9.67 0.57
C PHE A 55 -2.62 -10.95 0.10
N VAL A 56 -3.20 -10.85 -1.11
CA VAL A 56 -3.81 -11.96 -1.82
C VAL A 56 -3.00 -12.26 -3.07
N PRO A 57 -2.29 -13.41 -3.13
CA PRO A 57 -1.54 -13.79 -4.31
C PRO A 57 -2.45 -14.02 -5.52
N ARG A 58 -1.99 -13.63 -6.70
CA ARG A 58 -2.70 -13.85 -7.97
C ARG A 58 -1.76 -14.43 -9.01
N ILE A 59 -2.31 -15.27 -9.90
CA ILE A 59 -1.57 -15.85 -11.02
C ILE A 59 -1.50 -14.80 -12.14
N GLU A 60 -0.30 -14.57 -12.67
CA GLU A 60 -0.04 -13.73 -13.85
C GLU A 60 -0.49 -12.27 -13.74
N ARG A 61 -0.78 -11.79 -12.53
CA ARG A 61 -1.23 -10.41 -12.25
C ARG A 61 -0.57 -9.88 -10.98
N GLN A 62 -0.63 -8.56 -10.82
CA GLN A 62 -0.26 -7.91 -9.57
C GLN A 62 -1.06 -8.51 -8.41
N TRP A 63 -0.36 -8.86 -7.34
CA TRP A 63 -0.99 -9.31 -6.09
C TRP A 63 -1.73 -8.16 -5.43
N TYR A 64 -2.84 -8.47 -4.78
CA TYR A 64 -3.63 -7.48 -4.08
C TYR A 64 -3.09 -7.27 -2.68
N GLY A 65 -2.71 -6.03 -2.37
CA GLY A 65 -2.35 -5.65 -1.02
C GLY A 65 -3.57 -5.22 -0.21
N HIS A 66 -3.49 -5.41 1.09
CA HIS A 66 -4.43 -4.91 2.07
C HIS A 66 -3.68 -4.33 3.26
N LEU A 67 -4.24 -3.30 3.86
CA LEU A 67 -3.80 -2.81 5.16
C LEU A 67 -5.05 -2.59 6.00
N TYR A 68 -5.27 -3.49 6.95
CA TYR A 68 -6.40 -3.44 7.86
C TYR A 68 -6.05 -2.65 9.11
N LYS A 69 -6.94 -1.76 9.54
CA LYS A 69 -6.87 -1.16 10.88
C LYS A 69 -7.94 -1.78 11.77
N TYR A 70 -7.51 -2.27 12.92
CA TYR A 70 -8.36 -2.76 13.99
C TYR A 70 -8.33 -1.80 15.17
N LYS A 71 -9.46 -1.64 15.86
CA LYS A 71 -9.52 -0.88 17.11
C LYS A 71 -8.94 -1.71 18.26
N LEU A 72 -8.37 -1.01 19.24
CA LEU A 72 -8.04 -1.57 20.53
C LEU A 72 -9.03 -1.07 21.58
N ASP A 73 -9.58 -1.98 22.39
CA ASP A 73 -10.38 -1.61 23.54
C ASP A 73 -9.49 -1.10 24.70
N ALA A 74 -10.11 -0.70 25.79
CA ALA A 74 -9.42 -0.19 26.96
C ALA A 74 -8.51 -1.24 27.65
N ASN A 75 -8.72 -2.54 27.38
CA ASN A 75 -7.93 -3.65 27.90
C ASN A 75 -6.84 -4.07 26.92
N GLY A 76 -6.77 -3.45 25.73
CA GLY A 76 -5.82 -3.78 24.67
C GLY A 76 -6.25 -4.96 23.80
N ALA A 77 -7.50 -5.40 23.88
CA ALA A 77 -8.04 -6.42 22.99
C ALA A 77 -8.40 -5.81 21.62
N MET A 78 -8.04 -6.52 20.57
CA MET A 78 -8.30 -6.13 19.19
C MET A 78 -9.75 -6.46 18.80
N SER A 79 -10.41 -5.56 18.06
CA SER A 79 -11.75 -5.81 17.51
C SER A 79 -11.77 -7.02 16.58
N GLU A 80 -12.87 -7.76 16.52
CA GLU A 80 -13.04 -8.93 15.65
C GLU A 80 -13.00 -8.57 14.16
N SER A 81 -13.49 -7.38 13.81
CA SER A 81 -13.52 -6.88 12.43
C SER A 81 -12.66 -5.64 12.29
N PRO A 82 -12.03 -5.43 11.11
CA PRO A 82 -11.29 -4.21 10.87
C PRO A 82 -12.23 -2.99 10.84
N GLU A 83 -11.73 -1.87 11.35
CA GLU A 83 -12.39 -0.57 11.22
C GLU A 83 -12.41 -0.10 9.76
N TRP A 84 -11.30 -0.34 9.07
CA TRP A 84 -11.18 -0.08 7.65
C TRP A 84 -10.08 -0.95 6.99
N ASP A 85 -10.19 -1.06 5.67
CA ASP A 85 -9.18 -1.59 4.77
C ASP A 85 -8.73 -0.48 3.83
N ALA A 86 -7.43 -0.17 3.84
CA ALA A 86 -6.84 0.87 2.99
C ALA A 86 -7.03 0.59 1.50
N ALA A 87 -6.97 -0.67 1.09
CA ALA A 87 -7.18 -1.07 -0.30
C ALA A 87 -8.59 -0.72 -0.77
N SER A 88 -9.60 -1.10 0.01
CA SER A 88 -11.00 -0.79 -0.32
C SER A 88 -11.27 0.71 -0.40
N LYS A 89 -10.67 1.50 0.52
CA LYS A 89 -10.77 2.97 0.47
C LYS A 89 -10.03 3.57 -0.73
N LEU A 90 -8.89 3.01 -1.11
CA LEU A 90 -8.12 3.47 -2.25
C LEU A 90 -8.81 3.13 -3.57
N ASP A 91 -9.39 1.94 -3.68
CA ASP A 91 -10.14 1.51 -4.87
C ASP A 91 -11.44 2.30 -5.07
N ALA A 92 -12.07 2.75 -3.98
CA ALA A 92 -13.23 3.63 -4.05
C ALA A 92 -12.92 5.04 -4.61
N LYS A 93 -11.65 5.44 -4.65
CA LYS A 93 -11.24 6.69 -5.28
C LYS A 93 -10.97 6.47 -6.76
N SER A 94 -11.45 7.39 -7.62
CA SER A 94 -10.98 7.42 -9.00
C SER A 94 -9.47 7.59 -9.06
N TYR A 95 -8.81 7.01 -10.06
CA TYR A 95 -7.37 7.17 -10.28
C TYR A 95 -6.97 8.66 -10.33
N SER A 96 -7.80 9.51 -10.94
CA SER A 96 -7.59 10.95 -11.05
C SER A 96 -7.76 11.73 -9.74
N ALA A 97 -8.37 11.12 -8.71
CA ALA A 97 -8.55 11.73 -7.38
C ALA A 97 -7.45 11.34 -6.39
N ARG A 98 -6.43 10.61 -6.84
CA ARG A 98 -5.28 10.25 -6.01
C ARG A 98 -4.29 11.41 -5.94
N ASN A 99 -3.78 11.66 -4.74
CA ASN A 99 -2.68 12.60 -4.53
C ASN A 99 -1.36 11.82 -4.56
N VAL A 100 -0.67 11.84 -5.68
CA VAL A 100 0.61 11.15 -5.85
C VAL A 100 1.68 12.15 -6.22
N PHE A 101 2.86 12.02 -5.64
CA PHE A 101 3.98 12.93 -5.85
C PHE A 101 5.23 12.12 -6.17
N THR A 102 6.15 12.76 -6.89
CA THR A 102 7.50 12.25 -7.10
C THR A 102 8.54 13.34 -6.81
N VAL A 103 9.79 12.95 -6.79
CA VAL A 103 10.90 13.88 -6.56
C VAL A 103 11.35 14.47 -7.90
N ASN A 104 11.39 15.78 -7.99
CA ASN A 104 11.96 16.48 -9.13
C ASN A 104 13.47 16.69 -8.94
N TRP A 105 14.29 15.79 -9.47
CA TRP A 105 15.76 15.91 -9.39
C TRP A 105 16.37 16.81 -10.47
N LYS A 106 15.55 17.34 -11.38
CA LYS A 106 16.02 18.22 -12.46
C LYS A 106 16.02 19.70 -12.11
N GLY A 107 15.54 20.06 -10.95
CA GLY A 107 15.54 21.44 -10.44
C GLY A 107 14.15 22.02 -10.19
N GLY A 108 14.08 23.25 -9.66
CA GLY A 108 12.84 23.88 -9.23
C GLY A 108 12.37 23.36 -7.86
N SER A 109 11.05 23.17 -7.71
CA SER A 109 10.51 22.50 -6.51
C SER A 109 10.94 21.05 -6.50
N TRP A 110 11.45 20.55 -5.38
CA TRP A 110 11.82 19.14 -5.23
C TRP A 110 10.61 18.20 -5.28
N LYS A 111 9.40 18.69 -5.02
CA LYS A 111 8.13 17.97 -5.14
C LYS A 111 7.52 18.23 -6.50
N LEU A 112 7.14 17.18 -7.18
CA LEU A 112 6.41 17.20 -8.46
C LEU A 112 5.15 16.35 -8.32
N ASP A 113 4.01 16.90 -8.71
CA ASP A 113 2.77 16.15 -8.73
C ASP A 113 2.82 15.09 -9.86
N PHE A 114 2.43 13.86 -9.54
CA PHE A 114 2.44 12.77 -10.50
C PHE A 114 1.07 12.67 -11.17
N GLU A 115 0.85 13.52 -12.16
CA GLU A 115 -0.42 13.66 -12.88
C GLU A 115 -0.21 13.94 -14.36
N GLU A 116 -1.26 13.78 -15.17
CA GLU A 116 -1.18 13.92 -16.63
C GLU A 116 -0.74 15.31 -17.09
N SER A 117 -1.10 16.36 -16.37
CA SER A 117 -0.68 17.74 -16.67
C SER A 117 0.84 17.94 -16.61
N GLU A 118 1.53 17.09 -15.84
CA GLU A 118 2.99 17.09 -15.71
C GLU A 118 3.70 16.10 -16.65
N ALA A 119 2.98 15.53 -17.63
CA ALA A 119 3.52 14.48 -18.50
C ALA A 119 4.77 14.91 -19.26
N SER A 120 4.85 16.12 -19.73
CA SER A 120 6.03 16.64 -20.44
C SER A 120 7.27 16.74 -19.55
N THR A 121 7.07 17.09 -18.27
CA THR A 121 8.14 17.12 -17.25
C THR A 121 8.53 15.71 -16.83
N LEU A 122 7.56 14.82 -16.68
CA LEU A 122 7.76 13.45 -16.21
C LEU A 122 8.34 12.53 -17.29
N ALA A 123 8.00 12.71 -18.57
CA ALA A 123 8.43 11.85 -19.67
C ALA A 123 9.95 11.58 -19.67
N PRO A 124 10.83 12.58 -19.68
CA PRO A 124 12.27 12.37 -19.67
C PRO A 124 12.80 11.81 -18.33
N MET A 125 12.05 11.95 -17.25
CA MET A 125 12.38 11.39 -15.95
C MET A 125 12.06 9.90 -15.88
N LEU A 126 11.02 9.49 -16.58
CA LEU A 126 10.55 8.10 -16.69
C LEU A 126 11.21 7.32 -17.83
N GLY A 127 11.99 8.00 -18.67
CA GLY A 127 12.56 7.39 -19.88
C GLY A 127 11.51 7.10 -20.96
N LEU A 128 10.42 7.87 -20.98
CA LEU A 128 9.29 7.72 -21.89
C LEU A 128 9.27 8.86 -22.92
N THR A 129 8.55 8.64 -24.02
CA THR A 129 8.18 9.71 -24.95
C THR A 129 7.01 10.54 -24.39
N GLU A 130 6.81 11.75 -24.92
CA GLU A 130 5.70 12.62 -24.53
C GLU A 130 4.32 11.97 -24.78
N ASP A 131 4.20 11.13 -25.82
CA ASP A 131 2.97 10.40 -26.14
C ASP A 131 2.71 9.21 -25.18
N GLN A 132 3.77 8.63 -24.64
CA GLN A 132 3.67 7.48 -23.70
C GLN A 132 3.40 7.92 -22.27
N ALA A 133 3.95 9.06 -21.87
CA ALA A 133 3.92 9.50 -20.48
C ALA A 133 2.50 9.65 -19.90
N PRO A 134 1.52 10.27 -20.60
CA PRO A 134 0.15 10.39 -20.08
C PRO A 134 -0.51 9.04 -19.81
N LYS A 135 -0.32 8.07 -20.71
CA LYS A 135 -0.87 6.71 -20.57
C LYS A 135 -0.25 5.98 -19.39
N PHE A 136 1.09 6.07 -19.27
CA PHE A 136 1.80 5.47 -18.16
C PHE A 136 1.39 6.08 -16.81
N ILE A 137 1.24 7.40 -16.74
CA ILE A 137 0.81 8.10 -15.53
C ILE A 137 -0.59 7.61 -15.10
N LYS A 138 -1.54 7.58 -16.01
CA LYS A 138 -2.89 7.05 -15.74
C LYS A 138 -2.83 5.61 -15.25
N TRP A 139 -2.09 4.78 -15.95
CA TRP A 139 -1.92 3.36 -15.58
C TRP A 139 -1.31 3.22 -14.18
N ALA A 140 -0.26 3.96 -13.84
CA ALA A 140 0.37 3.96 -12.54
C ALA A 140 -0.58 4.45 -11.43
N LEU A 141 -1.47 5.38 -11.74
CA LEU A 141 -2.49 5.87 -10.82
C LEU A 141 -3.66 4.88 -10.64
N GLY A 142 -3.84 3.90 -11.52
CA GLY A 142 -4.85 2.87 -11.38
C GLY A 142 -5.90 2.83 -12.49
N SER A 143 -5.70 3.57 -13.59
CA SER A 143 -6.48 3.39 -14.82
C SER A 143 -6.04 2.12 -15.55
N ASP A 144 -6.96 1.50 -16.27
CA ASP A 144 -6.71 0.26 -17.02
C ASP A 144 -6.35 0.51 -18.50
N GLU A 145 -5.68 1.63 -18.79
CA GLU A 145 -5.43 2.05 -20.16
C GLU A 145 -4.48 1.16 -20.97
N TRP A 146 -3.66 0.35 -20.32
CA TRP A 146 -2.74 -0.58 -20.96
C TRP A 146 -3.09 -2.04 -20.74
N ASP A 147 -3.99 -2.30 -19.84
CA ASP A 147 -4.49 -3.63 -19.57
C ASP A 147 -5.77 -3.92 -20.36
N GLU A 148 -6.39 -5.03 -20.13
CA GLU A 148 -7.30 -5.74 -21.01
C GLU A 148 -8.71 -5.13 -21.11
N ALA A 149 -9.06 -4.13 -20.34
CA ALA A 149 -10.41 -3.56 -20.29
C ALA A 149 -10.38 -2.03 -20.27
N THR A 150 -10.30 -1.45 -21.47
CA THR A 150 -10.39 0.01 -21.64
C THR A 150 -11.62 0.60 -20.96
N GLY A 151 -11.40 1.58 -20.08
CA GLY A 151 -12.47 2.30 -19.38
C GLY A 151 -12.79 1.79 -17.98
N SER A 152 -12.09 0.77 -17.49
CA SER A 152 -12.15 0.33 -16.09
C SER A 152 -10.95 0.85 -15.28
N GLU A 153 -11.02 0.69 -13.97
CA GLU A 153 -9.92 0.97 -13.06
C GLU A 153 -9.35 -0.34 -12.50
N ARG A 154 -8.02 -0.36 -12.32
CA ARG A 154 -7.31 -1.50 -11.73
C ARG A 154 -7.35 -1.43 -10.21
N TYR A 155 -7.07 -2.56 -9.57
CA TYR A 155 -6.75 -2.60 -8.15
C TYR A 155 -5.50 -1.76 -7.88
N LYS A 156 -5.57 -0.85 -6.90
CA LYS A 156 -4.61 0.24 -6.78
C LYS A 156 -3.51 0.01 -5.75
N LEU A 157 -3.71 -0.90 -4.80
CA LEU A 157 -2.73 -1.19 -3.76
C LEU A 157 -2.00 -2.50 -4.07
N GLY A 158 -0.72 -2.42 -4.38
CA GLY A 158 0.13 -3.60 -4.51
C GLY A 158 0.34 -4.33 -3.19
N ASP A 159 0.80 -5.56 -3.26
CA ASP A 159 1.07 -6.35 -2.07
C ASP A 159 2.11 -5.69 -1.16
N ILE A 160 1.84 -5.76 0.13
CA ILE A 160 2.70 -5.25 1.18
C ILE A 160 3.52 -6.43 1.69
N TYR A 161 4.70 -6.62 1.10
CA TYR A 161 5.60 -7.71 1.43
C TYR A 161 7.01 -7.16 1.71
N HIS A 162 7.59 -7.55 2.84
CA HIS A 162 8.88 -7.07 3.34
C HIS A 162 8.96 -5.57 3.68
N SER A 163 7.86 -4.84 3.68
CA SER A 163 7.83 -3.44 4.08
C SER A 163 7.31 -3.29 5.50
N GLY A 164 8.14 -2.78 6.40
CA GLY A 164 7.70 -2.40 7.74
C GLY A 164 6.72 -1.22 7.69
N LEU A 165 5.75 -1.23 8.59
CA LEU A 165 4.83 -0.11 8.81
C LEU A 165 5.48 0.94 9.70
N VAL A 166 5.34 2.21 9.35
CA VAL A 166 5.83 3.33 10.16
C VAL A 166 4.69 4.31 10.42
N GLU A 167 4.35 4.53 11.69
CA GLU A 167 3.42 5.58 12.08
C GLU A 167 4.16 6.88 12.35
N ILE A 168 3.69 7.96 11.75
CA ILE A 168 4.13 9.32 12.04
C ILE A 168 2.91 10.13 12.48
N GLY A 169 3.02 10.75 13.63
CA GLY A 169 1.98 11.58 14.23
C GLY A 169 2.57 12.69 15.08
N PRO A 170 1.88 13.16 16.11
CA PRO A 170 2.42 14.12 17.06
C PRO A 170 3.71 13.61 17.69
N PRO A 171 4.74 14.48 17.88
CA PRO A 171 5.99 14.08 18.49
C PRO A 171 5.81 13.61 19.94
N ARG A 172 6.37 12.42 20.27
CA ARG A 172 6.18 11.76 21.58
C ARG A 172 7.44 11.75 22.46
N GLY A 173 8.58 12.12 21.90
CA GLY A 173 9.85 12.09 22.61
C GLY A 173 9.94 13.11 23.75
N ASN A 174 10.87 12.86 24.66
CA ASN A 174 11.29 13.78 25.70
C ASN A 174 12.79 14.03 25.53
N ASP A 175 13.14 14.90 24.58
CA ASP A 175 14.52 15.36 24.44
C ASP A 175 14.68 16.62 25.32
N PRO A 176 15.65 16.66 26.27
CA PRO A 176 15.89 17.82 27.12
C PRO A 176 16.48 19.00 26.35
N HIS A 177 16.88 18.84 25.10
CA HIS A 177 17.45 19.94 24.31
C HIS A 177 16.36 20.91 23.84
N GLY A 178 16.52 22.19 24.13
CA GLY A 178 15.45 23.21 24.05
C GLY A 178 14.70 23.35 22.72
N ASN A 179 15.31 22.96 21.59
CA ASN A 179 14.68 23.04 20.28
C ASN A 179 13.60 21.98 20.07
N TYR A 180 13.65 20.85 20.78
CA TYR A 180 12.67 19.79 20.63
C TYR A 180 11.31 20.16 21.22
N TRP A 181 11.26 20.93 22.30
CA TRP A 181 10.02 21.40 22.89
C TRP A 181 9.22 22.27 21.92
N THR A 182 9.88 23.24 21.29
CA THR A 182 9.27 24.10 20.27
C THR A 182 8.77 23.27 19.08
N PHE A 183 9.55 22.29 18.63
CA PHE A 183 9.11 21.36 17.58
C PHE A 183 7.88 20.55 18.01
N LYS A 184 7.87 20.05 19.23
CA LYS A 184 6.75 19.26 19.79
C LYS A 184 5.48 20.10 19.88
N GLU A 185 5.56 21.32 20.40
CA GLU A 185 4.44 22.25 20.47
C GLU A 185 3.90 22.60 19.09
N ASN A 186 4.76 22.95 18.15
CA ASN A 186 4.38 23.30 16.78
C ASN A 186 3.77 22.13 16.00
N ASN A 187 3.99 20.89 16.43
CA ASN A 187 3.51 19.68 15.78
C ASN A 187 2.54 18.85 16.64
N ALA A 188 2.03 19.40 17.74
CA ALA A 188 1.12 18.69 18.63
C ALA A 188 -0.19 18.28 17.96
N GLY A 189 -0.67 19.07 16.98
CA GLY A 189 -1.86 18.79 16.19
C GLY A 189 -1.62 17.95 14.94
N ARG A 190 -0.41 17.38 14.73
CA ARG A 190 -0.14 16.56 13.54
C ARG A 190 -1.01 15.32 13.52
N GLU A 191 -1.66 15.08 12.40
CA GLU A 191 -2.43 13.85 12.20
C GLU A 191 -1.53 12.63 12.17
N LYS A 192 -2.06 11.51 12.65
CA LYS A 192 -1.40 10.21 12.50
C LYS A 192 -1.55 9.71 11.06
N LEU A 193 -0.42 9.36 10.45
CA LEU A 193 -0.35 8.70 9.16
C LEU A 193 0.47 7.42 9.29
N VAL A 194 -0.01 6.35 8.69
CA VAL A 194 0.75 5.11 8.57
C VAL A 194 1.35 5.04 7.18
N TYR A 195 2.67 4.96 7.12
CA TYR A 195 3.44 4.83 5.89
C TYR A 195 3.81 3.38 5.64
N VAL A 196 3.67 2.96 4.40
CA VAL A 196 4.04 1.62 3.95
C VAL A 196 4.43 1.63 2.49
N GLN A 197 5.47 0.89 2.12
CA GLN A 197 5.79 0.59 0.73
C GLN A 197 5.02 -0.63 0.26
N ALA A 198 4.58 -0.60 -0.99
CA ALA A 198 3.98 -1.74 -1.66
C ALA A 198 4.72 -2.07 -2.96
N ASN A 199 4.49 -3.28 -3.48
CA ASN A 199 5.13 -3.74 -4.71
C ASN A 199 4.55 -3.08 -5.99
N ASP A 200 3.62 -2.14 -5.85
CA ASP A 200 3.23 -1.20 -6.91
C ASP A 200 4.28 -0.09 -7.16
N GLY A 201 5.37 -0.09 -6.40
CA GLY A 201 6.46 0.90 -6.52
C GLY A 201 6.20 2.21 -5.78
N MET A 202 5.17 2.30 -4.96
CA MET A 202 4.79 3.51 -4.24
C MET A 202 5.01 3.41 -2.73
N LEU A 203 5.32 4.55 -2.12
CA LEU A 203 5.19 4.76 -0.68
C LEU A 203 3.81 5.34 -0.42
N HIS A 204 2.96 4.55 0.23
CA HIS A 204 1.61 4.95 0.60
C HIS A 204 1.58 5.58 1.99
N ALA A 205 0.68 6.56 2.16
CA ALA A 205 0.37 7.18 3.45
C ALA A 205 -1.15 7.10 3.69
N PHE A 206 -1.55 6.41 4.75
CA PHE A 206 -2.95 6.22 5.12
C PHE A 206 -3.28 6.91 6.44
N LYS A 207 -4.51 7.41 6.51
CA LYS A 207 -5.08 8.12 7.67
C LYS A 207 -6.21 7.32 8.32
#